data_1998abbeb6a42c5c9766b366a2c59e1d
#
_entry.id   1998abbeb6a42c5c9766b366a2c59e1d
#
_cell.length_a   1.000
_cell.length_b   1.000
_cell.length_c   1.000
_cell.angle_alpha   90.00
_cell.angle_beta   90.00
_cell.angle_gamma   90.00
#
_symmetry.space_group_name_H-M   'P 1'
#
loop_
_entity.id
_entity.type
_entity.pdbx_description
1 polymer ?
#
loop_
_entity_poly.entity_id
_entity_poly.type
_entity_poly.pdbx_seq_one_letter_code
_entity_poly.pdbx_strand_id
1 'polypeptide(L)'
;MKKVAIIPRSIILLALSISFIYSKDILLESIALDPKSNGIIVTIDMDSTIDQDNATAWQANSGWFYITLYKAKGDTMYLLKDELPKGVLDYQAIQGEESFQIGLRLRQNIEHYEFSFVKKNTLITSLHYSTEYFSTLDSVKDLDRSEKRKGLPDGLRKWLYLTGTGIVMAGSVKDSNISSNTQTQAGIAVIVTTFIIDKIWKIL
;
A
#
# COMPACT_ATOMS: atom_id res chain seq x y z
N MET A 1 -71.59 7.69 -24.07
CA MET A 1 -71.20 7.69 -22.64
C MET A 1 -70.04 6.77 -22.43
N LYS A 2 -68.84 7.30 -22.15
CA LYS A 2 -67.63 6.47 -21.84
C LYS A 2 -67.68 6.07 -20.35
N LYS A 3 -67.79 4.77 -20.07
CA LYS A 3 -67.69 4.24 -18.70
C LYS A 3 -66.20 4.33 -18.24
N VAL A 4 -65.93 5.23 -17.31
CA VAL A 4 -64.63 5.32 -16.62
C VAL A 4 -64.57 4.15 -15.62
N ALA A 5 -63.71 3.20 -15.84
CA ALA A 5 -63.46 2.10 -14.92
C ALA A 5 -62.78 2.65 -13.65
N ILE A 6 -63.49 2.65 -12.53
CA ILE A 6 -62.94 3.03 -11.22
C ILE A 6 -62.17 1.84 -10.69
N ILE A 7 -60.83 1.88 -10.78
CA ILE A 7 -59.96 0.87 -10.17
C ILE A 7 -60.04 1.04 -8.65
N PRO A 8 -60.47 0.02 -7.89
CA PRO A 8 -60.62 0.15 -6.44
C PRO A 8 -59.20 0.41 -5.80
N ARG A 9 -59.18 1.37 -4.89
CA ARG A 9 -57.98 1.81 -4.16
C ARG A 9 -57.17 0.65 -3.52
N SER A 10 -57.82 -0.45 -3.16
CA SER A 10 -57.23 -1.65 -2.63
C SER A 10 -56.32 -2.36 -3.61
N ILE A 11 -56.58 -2.31 -4.92
CA ILE A 11 -55.72 -2.93 -5.95
C ILE A 11 -54.43 -2.12 -6.13
N ILE A 12 -54.49 -0.81 -6.01
CA ILE A 12 -53.32 0.09 -6.08
C ILE A 12 -52.43 -0.12 -4.87
N LEU A 13 -52.99 -0.29 -3.67
CA LEU A 13 -52.22 -0.59 -2.45
C LEU A 13 -51.55 -1.99 -2.50
N LEU A 14 -52.22 -2.99 -3.06
CA LEU A 14 -51.69 -4.32 -3.23
C LEU A 14 -50.55 -4.33 -4.27
N ALA A 15 -50.69 -3.57 -5.38
CA ALA A 15 -49.62 -3.46 -6.38
C ALA A 15 -48.39 -2.72 -5.86
N LEU A 16 -48.55 -1.73 -4.98
CA LEU A 16 -47.45 -1.04 -4.30
C LEU A 16 -46.72 -1.92 -3.29
N SER A 17 -47.39 -2.87 -2.63
CA SER A 17 -46.76 -3.80 -1.68
C SER A 17 -45.95 -4.93 -2.35
N ILE A 18 -46.25 -5.24 -3.61
CA ILE A 18 -45.48 -6.26 -4.39
C ILE A 18 -44.20 -5.69 -5.00
N SER A 19 -44.07 -4.35 -5.07
CA SER A 19 -42.84 -3.68 -5.54
C SER A 19 -41.69 -3.76 -4.52
N PHE A 20 -41.92 -4.30 -3.32
CA PHE A 20 -40.87 -4.56 -2.37
C PHE A 20 -40.18 -5.90 -2.69
N ILE A 21 -38.94 -5.83 -3.12
CA ILE A 21 -37.92 -6.79 -2.80
C ILE A 21 -37.80 -7.97 -3.77
N TYR A 22 -37.08 -7.75 -4.84
CA TYR A 22 -36.05 -8.69 -5.22
C TYR A 22 -34.75 -7.90 -5.38
N SER A 23 -34.12 -7.56 -4.25
CA SER A 23 -32.69 -7.29 -4.27
C SER A 23 -32.01 -8.62 -4.63
N LYS A 24 -31.55 -8.76 -5.85
CA LYS A 24 -30.77 -9.94 -6.26
C LYS A 24 -29.51 -9.95 -5.41
N ASP A 25 -29.30 -11.04 -4.66
CA ASP A 25 -28.05 -11.23 -3.93
C ASP A 25 -26.88 -11.26 -4.92
N ILE A 26 -25.79 -10.65 -4.53
CA ILE A 26 -24.53 -10.61 -5.28
C ILE A 26 -23.83 -11.95 -5.07
N LEU A 27 -23.45 -12.63 -6.14
CA LEU A 27 -22.75 -13.92 -6.03
C LEU A 27 -21.23 -13.70 -6.13
N LEU A 28 -20.50 -14.21 -5.14
CA LEU A 28 -19.05 -14.26 -5.17
C LEU A 28 -18.57 -15.37 -6.10
N GLU A 29 -17.71 -15.01 -7.05
CA GLU A 29 -17.14 -15.94 -8.03
C GLU A 29 -15.74 -16.39 -7.65
N SER A 30 -14.90 -15.47 -7.18
CA SER A 30 -13.54 -15.82 -6.77
C SER A 30 -13.01 -14.89 -5.68
N ILE A 31 -12.04 -15.40 -4.90
CA ILE A 31 -11.27 -14.63 -3.94
C ILE A 31 -9.79 -14.94 -4.19
N ALA A 32 -8.97 -13.93 -4.41
CA ALA A 32 -7.54 -14.07 -4.56
C ALA A 32 -6.81 -13.32 -3.44
N LEU A 33 -5.74 -13.91 -2.92
CA LEU A 33 -4.89 -13.33 -1.88
C LEU A 33 -3.49 -13.11 -2.46
N ASP A 34 -3.04 -11.88 -2.55
CA ASP A 34 -1.73 -11.51 -3.09
C ASP A 34 -0.87 -10.86 -2.00
N PRO A 35 0.11 -11.58 -1.43
CA PRO A 35 0.98 -11.05 -0.39
C PRO A 35 1.97 -10.03 -0.97
N LYS A 36 2.07 -8.90 -0.31
CA LYS A 36 3.05 -7.85 -0.58
C LYS A 36 4.00 -7.70 0.60
N SER A 37 5.13 -7.03 0.40
CA SER A 37 6.10 -6.79 1.47
C SER A 37 5.52 -5.99 2.65
N ASN A 38 4.58 -5.10 2.38
CA ASN A 38 3.94 -4.19 3.35
C ASN A 38 2.49 -4.55 3.68
N GLY A 39 1.98 -5.70 3.22
CA GLY A 39 0.58 -6.05 3.45
C GLY A 39 0.07 -7.18 2.59
N ILE A 40 -1.25 -7.23 2.41
CA ILE A 40 -1.94 -8.24 1.59
C ILE A 40 -3.00 -7.53 0.75
N ILE A 41 -3.08 -7.88 -0.52
CA ILE A 41 -4.16 -7.47 -1.41
C ILE A 41 -5.15 -8.63 -1.51
N VAL A 42 -6.41 -8.35 -1.18
CA VAL A 42 -7.53 -9.29 -1.32
C VAL A 42 -8.36 -8.82 -2.51
N THR A 43 -8.43 -9.64 -3.55
CA THR A 43 -9.27 -9.39 -4.73
C THR A 43 -10.48 -10.29 -4.68
N ILE A 44 -11.67 -9.71 -4.78
CA ILE A 44 -12.95 -10.42 -4.72
C ILE A 44 -13.69 -10.14 -6.01
N ASP A 45 -13.90 -11.16 -6.83
CA ASP A 45 -14.71 -11.08 -8.05
C ASP A 45 -16.14 -11.55 -7.77
N MET A 46 -17.09 -10.85 -8.37
CA MET A 46 -18.53 -11.05 -8.15
C MET A 46 -19.29 -11.02 -9.47
N ASP A 47 -20.51 -11.57 -9.51
CA ASP A 47 -21.38 -11.55 -10.70
C ASP A 47 -21.96 -10.15 -11.00
N SER A 48 -21.99 -9.28 -10.00
CA SER A 48 -22.58 -7.95 -10.08
C SER A 48 -21.88 -6.93 -9.18
N THR A 49 -22.20 -5.66 -9.37
CA THR A 49 -21.60 -4.55 -8.61
C THR A 49 -22.09 -4.54 -7.17
N ILE A 50 -21.18 -4.40 -6.22
CA ILE A 50 -21.50 -4.13 -4.82
C ILE A 50 -21.40 -2.62 -4.54
N ASP A 51 -22.35 -2.09 -3.80
CA ASP A 51 -22.29 -0.70 -3.32
C ASP A 51 -21.27 -0.58 -2.19
N GLN A 52 -20.62 0.55 -2.09
CA GLN A 52 -19.59 0.81 -1.09
C GLN A 52 -20.11 0.61 0.34
N ASP A 53 -21.35 0.99 0.62
CA ASP A 53 -21.99 0.85 1.93
C ASP A 53 -22.28 -0.61 2.32
N ASN A 54 -22.23 -1.52 1.34
CA ASN A 54 -22.41 -2.96 1.56
C ASN A 54 -21.10 -3.72 1.79
N ALA A 55 -19.95 -3.04 1.87
CA ALA A 55 -18.66 -3.63 2.19
C ALA A 55 -18.09 -3.01 3.46
N THR A 56 -17.78 -3.83 4.46
CA THR A 56 -17.15 -3.39 5.71
C THR A 56 -15.99 -4.30 6.07
N ALA A 57 -15.03 -3.77 6.83
CA ALA A 57 -13.96 -4.60 7.37
C ALA A 57 -13.56 -4.15 8.77
N TRP A 58 -13.06 -5.09 9.56
CA TRP A 58 -12.63 -4.84 10.93
C TRP A 58 -11.62 -5.90 11.39
N GLN A 59 -10.79 -5.56 12.35
CA GLN A 59 -9.83 -6.47 12.96
C GLN A 59 -10.25 -6.84 14.37
N ALA A 60 -10.29 -8.14 14.66
CA ALA A 60 -10.52 -8.66 16.00
C ALA A 60 -9.22 -8.69 16.83
N ASN A 61 -9.33 -8.58 18.15
CA ASN A 61 -8.19 -8.70 19.06
C ASN A 61 -7.47 -10.06 19.01
N SER A 62 -8.12 -11.07 18.43
CA SER A 62 -7.58 -12.42 18.22
C SER A 62 -6.64 -12.56 17.02
N GLY A 63 -6.36 -11.45 16.30
CA GLY A 63 -5.53 -11.44 15.09
C GLY A 63 -6.28 -11.83 13.82
N TRP A 64 -7.61 -12.00 13.88
CA TRP A 64 -8.45 -12.16 12.72
C TRP A 64 -8.82 -10.81 12.12
N PHE A 65 -8.76 -10.72 10.81
CA PHE A 65 -9.27 -9.60 10.02
C PHE A 65 -10.46 -10.09 9.21
N TYR A 66 -11.59 -9.41 9.31
CA TYR A 66 -12.83 -9.79 8.65
C TYR A 66 -13.23 -8.76 7.61
N ILE A 67 -13.60 -9.24 6.42
CA ILE A 67 -14.25 -8.47 5.36
C ILE A 67 -15.67 -9.00 5.25
N THR A 68 -16.68 -8.15 5.44
CA THR A 68 -18.09 -8.52 5.38
C THR A 68 -18.73 -7.83 4.19
N LEU A 69 -19.37 -8.61 3.34
CA LEU A 69 -20.10 -8.14 2.17
C LEU A 69 -21.59 -8.41 2.41
N TYR A 70 -22.37 -7.33 2.57
CA TYR A 70 -23.82 -7.43 2.75
C TYR A 70 -24.52 -7.70 1.42
N LYS A 71 -25.66 -8.38 1.45
CA LYS A 71 -26.43 -8.82 0.27
C LYS A 71 -25.61 -9.67 -0.70
N ALA A 72 -24.60 -10.36 -0.17
CA ALA A 72 -23.71 -11.21 -0.93
C ALA A 72 -23.81 -12.66 -0.46
N LYS A 73 -23.68 -13.58 -1.42
CA LYS A 73 -23.65 -15.03 -1.22
C LYS A 73 -22.46 -15.64 -1.94
N GLY A 74 -22.04 -16.82 -1.48
CA GLY A 74 -20.96 -17.56 -2.12
C GLY A 74 -20.94 -19.00 -1.68
N ASP A 75 -20.37 -19.86 -2.52
CA ASP A 75 -20.10 -21.24 -2.15
C ASP A 75 -18.85 -21.30 -1.27
N THR A 76 -19.04 -21.48 0.04
CA THR A 76 -17.95 -21.51 1.01
C THR A 76 -16.94 -22.62 0.73
N MET A 77 -17.37 -23.76 0.19
CA MET A 77 -16.46 -24.88 -0.15
C MET A 77 -15.59 -24.53 -1.35
N TYR A 78 -16.17 -23.91 -2.37
CA TYR A 78 -15.44 -23.50 -3.56
C TYR A 78 -14.48 -22.34 -3.30
N LEU A 79 -14.86 -21.41 -2.41
CA LEU A 79 -14.07 -20.24 -2.06
C LEU A 79 -13.02 -20.51 -0.97
N LEU A 80 -12.99 -21.70 -0.37
CA LEU A 80 -11.91 -22.14 0.51
C LEU A 80 -10.59 -22.23 -0.24
N LYS A 81 -9.51 -21.87 0.44
CA LYS A 81 -8.14 -21.91 -0.09
C LYS A 81 -7.38 -23.10 0.46
N ASP A 82 -6.94 -23.99 -0.42
CA ASP A 82 -6.10 -25.14 -0.04
C ASP A 82 -4.68 -24.69 0.35
N GLU A 83 -4.17 -23.65 -0.35
CA GLU A 83 -2.85 -23.07 -0.07
C GLU A 83 -2.98 -21.62 0.36
N LEU A 84 -2.39 -21.30 1.51
CA LEU A 84 -2.38 -19.94 2.04
C LEU A 84 -1.07 -19.23 1.69
N PRO A 85 -1.13 -17.98 1.23
CA PRO A 85 0.06 -17.22 0.91
C PRO A 85 0.82 -16.81 2.17
N LYS A 86 2.09 -16.46 2.00
CA LYS A 86 2.96 -16.01 3.09
C LYS A 86 2.32 -14.83 3.84
N GLY A 87 2.25 -14.94 5.17
CA GLY A 87 1.66 -13.90 6.03
C GLY A 87 0.24 -14.18 6.47
N VAL A 88 -0.50 -15.05 5.78
CA VAL A 88 -1.81 -15.56 6.18
C VAL A 88 -1.62 -16.88 6.93
N LEU A 89 -2.12 -16.96 8.15
CA LEU A 89 -2.03 -18.14 9.01
C LEU A 89 -3.24 -19.06 8.87
N ASP A 90 -4.41 -18.45 8.58
CA ASP A 90 -5.65 -19.17 8.44
C ASP A 90 -6.66 -18.37 7.61
N TYR A 91 -7.63 -19.04 7.01
CA TYR A 91 -8.62 -18.44 6.13
C TYR A 91 -9.99 -19.09 6.37
N GLN A 92 -11.03 -18.26 6.39
CA GLN A 92 -12.41 -18.71 6.56
C GLN A 92 -13.32 -18.00 5.55
N ALA A 93 -14.22 -18.76 4.94
CA ALA A 93 -15.33 -18.27 4.15
C ALA A 93 -16.63 -18.62 4.89
N ILE A 94 -17.40 -17.61 5.30
CA ILE A 94 -18.58 -17.79 6.15
C ILE A 94 -19.79 -17.19 5.45
N GLN A 95 -20.81 -18.01 5.20
CA GLN A 95 -22.09 -17.54 4.68
C GLN A 95 -23.03 -17.24 5.85
N GLY A 96 -23.45 -15.98 5.97
CA GLY A 96 -24.53 -15.54 6.84
C GLY A 96 -25.86 -15.50 6.10
N GLU A 97 -26.95 -15.10 6.78
CA GLU A 97 -28.28 -15.02 6.16
C GLU A 97 -28.33 -13.96 5.04
N GLU A 98 -27.78 -12.77 5.28
CA GLU A 98 -27.79 -11.64 4.36
C GLU A 98 -26.38 -11.11 4.03
N SER A 99 -25.34 -11.88 4.34
CA SER A 99 -23.95 -11.44 4.13
C SER A 99 -23.02 -12.61 3.88
N PHE A 100 -21.93 -12.33 3.20
CA PHE A 100 -20.79 -13.22 3.09
C PHE A 100 -19.60 -12.59 3.82
N GLN A 101 -18.91 -13.37 4.65
CA GLN A 101 -17.78 -12.90 5.42
C GLN A 101 -16.52 -13.68 5.09
N ILE A 102 -15.43 -12.98 4.85
CA ILE A 102 -14.10 -13.52 4.63
C ILE A 102 -13.28 -13.21 5.88
N GLY A 103 -12.82 -14.26 6.56
CA GLY A 103 -11.91 -14.16 7.70
C GLY A 103 -10.49 -14.50 7.29
N LEU A 104 -9.54 -13.65 7.64
CA LEU A 104 -8.12 -13.83 7.44
C LEU A 104 -7.43 -13.77 8.80
N ARG A 105 -6.79 -14.86 9.22
CA ARG A 105 -5.92 -14.83 10.39
C ARG A 105 -4.52 -14.44 9.93
N LEU A 106 -4.07 -13.27 10.35
CA LEU A 106 -2.84 -12.67 9.86
C LEU A 106 -1.72 -12.80 10.89
N ARG A 107 -0.49 -12.92 10.42
CA ARG A 107 0.70 -12.95 11.29
C ARG A 107 0.94 -11.59 11.94
N GLN A 108 0.58 -10.52 11.24
CA GLN A 108 0.75 -9.14 11.68
C GLN A 108 -0.59 -8.42 11.73
N ASN A 109 -0.71 -7.46 12.64
CA ASN A 109 -1.89 -6.60 12.70
C ASN A 109 -1.94 -5.65 11.50
N ILE A 110 -3.16 -5.37 11.06
CA ILE A 110 -3.44 -4.38 10.02
C ILE A 110 -3.58 -3.01 10.68
N GLU A 111 -2.77 -2.06 10.23
CA GLU A 111 -2.85 -0.67 10.70
C GLU A 111 -3.90 0.12 9.90
N HIS A 112 -3.96 -0.17 8.60
CA HIS A 112 -4.86 0.52 7.69
C HIS A 112 -5.38 -0.42 6.60
N TYR A 113 -6.61 -0.21 6.14
CA TYR A 113 -7.17 -0.92 5.00
C TYR A 113 -7.96 0.04 4.10
N GLU A 114 -8.02 -0.30 2.82
CA GLU A 114 -8.74 0.47 1.81
C GLU A 114 -9.55 -0.45 0.91
N PHE A 115 -10.76 0.00 0.55
CA PHE A 115 -11.56 -0.61 -0.49
C PHE A 115 -11.41 0.15 -1.80
N SER A 116 -11.16 -0.58 -2.89
CA SER A 116 -11.09 -0.05 -4.25
C SER A 116 -12.01 -0.83 -5.18
N PHE A 117 -12.92 -0.14 -5.85
CA PHE A 117 -13.84 -0.71 -6.82
C PHE A 117 -13.26 -0.47 -8.23
N VAL A 118 -12.43 -1.41 -8.73
CA VAL A 118 -11.64 -1.20 -9.96
C VAL A 118 -12.46 -1.47 -11.22
N LYS A 119 -13.40 -2.42 -11.15
CA LYS A 119 -14.36 -2.75 -12.20
C LYS A 119 -15.74 -2.84 -11.58
N LYS A 120 -16.78 -2.92 -12.42
CA LYS A 120 -18.16 -3.02 -11.91
C LYS A 120 -18.38 -4.17 -10.93
N ASN A 121 -17.61 -5.25 -11.03
CA ASN A 121 -17.81 -6.49 -10.29
C ASN A 121 -16.55 -7.00 -9.56
N THR A 122 -15.53 -6.16 -9.38
CA THR A 122 -14.30 -6.53 -8.66
C THR A 122 -14.05 -5.57 -7.52
N LEU A 123 -14.03 -6.07 -6.30
CA LEU A 123 -13.62 -5.37 -5.09
C LEU A 123 -12.19 -5.75 -4.74
N ILE A 124 -11.34 -4.76 -4.58
CA ILE A 124 -9.97 -4.93 -4.09
C ILE A 124 -9.91 -4.34 -2.68
N THR A 125 -9.47 -5.14 -1.73
CA THR A 125 -9.19 -4.70 -0.36
C THR A 125 -7.68 -4.73 -0.14
N SER A 126 -7.07 -3.57 0.05
CA SER A 126 -5.65 -3.44 0.37
C SER A 126 -5.48 -3.39 1.89
N LEU A 127 -4.79 -4.36 2.46
CA LEU A 127 -4.51 -4.48 3.89
C LEU A 127 -3.06 -4.10 4.13
N HIS A 128 -2.79 -3.07 4.93
CA HIS A 128 -1.45 -2.56 5.21
C HIS A 128 -1.01 -2.93 6.63
N TYR A 129 0.17 -3.54 6.72
CA TYR A 129 0.84 -3.77 8.01
C TYR A 129 1.34 -2.44 8.59
N SER A 130 1.63 -2.43 9.90
CA SER A 130 2.14 -1.24 10.54
C SER A 130 3.47 -0.77 9.93
N THR A 131 3.64 0.55 9.87
CA THR A 131 4.88 1.17 9.39
C THR A 131 6.09 0.70 10.20
N GLU A 132 5.91 0.46 11.51
CA GLU A 132 6.94 -0.09 12.38
C GLU A 132 7.38 -1.48 11.94
N TYR A 133 6.42 -2.39 11.66
CA TYR A 133 6.72 -3.71 11.12
C TYR A 133 7.44 -3.64 9.78
N PHE A 134 6.96 -2.80 8.86
CA PHE A 134 7.57 -2.62 7.56
C PHE A 134 9.03 -2.15 7.67
N SER A 135 9.32 -1.23 8.57
CA SER A 135 10.69 -0.73 8.83
C SER A 135 11.65 -1.80 9.38
N THR A 136 11.13 -2.90 9.94
CA THR A 136 11.95 -4.02 10.45
C THR A 136 12.32 -5.04 9.37
N LEU A 137 11.71 -4.99 8.19
CA LEU A 137 12.01 -5.93 7.11
C LEU A 137 13.45 -5.74 6.60
N ASP A 138 14.14 -6.85 6.35
CA ASP A 138 15.54 -6.83 5.89
C ASP A 138 15.69 -6.08 4.56
N SER A 139 14.71 -6.18 3.65
CA SER A 139 14.70 -5.44 2.40
C SER A 139 14.73 -3.91 2.60
N VAL A 140 14.04 -3.40 3.61
CA VAL A 140 14.02 -1.94 3.94
C VAL A 140 15.32 -1.55 4.63
N LYS A 141 15.85 -2.41 5.52
CA LYS A 141 17.15 -2.19 6.16
C LYS A 141 18.29 -2.14 5.14
N ASP A 142 18.21 -2.96 4.10
CA ASP A 142 19.22 -2.96 3.03
C ASP A 142 19.11 -1.71 2.14
N LEU A 143 17.91 -1.18 1.89
CA LEU A 143 17.73 0.10 1.21
C LEU A 143 18.32 1.26 2.03
N ASP A 144 18.02 1.34 3.32
CA ASP A 144 18.56 2.36 4.22
C ASP A 144 20.09 2.25 4.32
N ARG A 145 20.62 1.01 4.34
CA ARG A 145 22.06 0.76 4.33
C ARG A 145 22.73 1.14 3.01
N SER A 146 22.05 0.94 1.86
CA SER A 146 22.56 1.31 0.54
C SER A 146 22.58 2.83 0.33
N GLU A 147 21.62 3.56 0.86
CA GLU A 147 21.62 5.03 0.81
C GLU A 147 22.73 5.64 1.67
N LYS A 148 23.03 5.05 2.83
CA LYS A 148 24.13 5.49 3.71
C LYS A 148 25.53 5.22 3.15
N ARG A 149 25.67 4.32 2.17
CA ARG A 149 26.97 3.94 1.57
C ARG A 149 27.34 4.74 0.33
N LYS A 150 26.52 5.68 -0.13
CA LYS A 150 26.77 6.45 -1.34
C LYS A 150 27.61 7.71 -1.07
N GLY A 151 28.92 7.56 -1.08
CA GLY A 151 29.88 8.67 -1.03
C GLY A 151 30.86 8.58 0.14
N LEU A 152 31.79 9.53 0.18
CA LEU A 152 32.71 9.71 1.31
C LEU A 152 31.90 9.98 2.59
N PRO A 153 32.32 9.43 3.76
CA PRO A 153 31.72 9.77 5.05
C PRO A 153 31.61 11.28 5.22
N ASP A 154 30.45 11.78 5.66
CA ASP A 154 30.14 13.22 5.72
C ASP A 154 31.19 14.03 6.50
N GLY A 155 31.71 13.48 7.60
CA GLY A 155 32.76 14.12 8.38
C GLY A 155 34.04 14.29 7.59
N LEU A 156 34.48 13.23 6.88
CA LEU A 156 35.72 13.26 6.07
C LEU A 156 35.55 14.18 4.86
N ARG A 157 34.43 14.16 4.19
CA ARG A 157 34.11 15.05 3.08
C ARG A 157 34.14 16.51 3.50
N LYS A 158 33.46 16.88 4.57
CA LYS A 158 33.47 18.25 5.13
C LYS A 158 34.87 18.68 5.53
N TRP A 159 35.63 17.81 6.17
CA TRP A 159 36.99 18.08 6.58
C TRP A 159 37.92 18.35 5.38
N LEU A 160 37.86 17.55 4.31
CA LEU A 160 38.66 17.71 3.10
C LEU A 160 38.31 19.02 2.37
N TYR A 161 37.03 19.39 2.23
CA TYR A 161 36.63 20.68 1.64
C TYR A 161 37.09 21.85 2.50
N LEU A 162 36.95 21.77 3.82
CA LEU A 162 37.40 22.82 4.73
C LEU A 162 38.91 23.02 4.65
N THR A 163 39.68 21.96 4.63
CA THR A 163 41.13 21.97 4.50
C THR A 163 41.53 22.55 3.16
N GLY A 164 40.97 22.09 2.05
CA GLY A 164 41.25 22.60 0.71
C GLY A 164 40.95 24.11 0.60
N THR A 165 39.80 24.55 1.11
CA THR A 165 39.42 25.98 1.13
C THR A 165 40.36 26.80 1.99
N GLY A 166 40.76 26.28 3.16
CA GLY A 166 41.73 26.95 4.03
C GLY A 166 43.09 27.16 3.37
N ILE A 167 43.59 26.16 2.63
CA ILE A 167 44.85 26.25 1.87
C ILE A 167 44.71 27.28 0.75
N VAL A 168 43.58 27.30 0.00
CA VAL A 168 43.34 28.34 -1.05
C VAL A 168 43.34 29.71 -0.46
N MET A 169 42.64 29.93 0.64
CA MET A 169 42.58 31.24 1.32
C MET A 169 43.97 31.69 1.80
N ALA A 170 44.75 30.82 2.44
CA ALA A 170 46.08 31.11 2.91
C ALA A 170 47.04 31.47 1.74
N GLY A 171 46.90 30.75 0.60
CA GLY A 171 47.65 31.09 -0.60
C GLY A 171 47.28 32.42 -1.21
N SER A 172 46.00 32.76 -1.29
CA SER A 172 45.50 33.99 -1.88
C SER A 172 45.88 35.24 -1.07
N VAL A 173 46.07 35.12 0.23
CA VAL A 173 46.56 36.24 1.08
C VAL A 173 48.05 36.51 0.84
N LYS A 174 48.85 35.50 0.49
CA LYS A 174 50.27 35.62 0.28
C LYS A 174 50.63 36.15 -1.12
N ASP A 175 49.87 35.75 -2.14
CA ASP A 175 50.08 36.18 -3.52
C ASP A 175 48.72 36.16 -4.24
N SER A 176 48.31 37.27 -4.84
CA SER A 176 47.05 37.40 -5.56
C SER A 176 47.06 36.69 -6.92
N ASN A 177 48.22 36.24 -7.40
CA ASN A 177 48.34 35.59 -8.70
C ASN A 177 48.16 34.07 -8.57
N ILE A 178 46.94 33.58 -8.84
CA ILE A 178 46.54 32.16 -8.66
C ILE A 178 47.41 31.20 -9.49
N SER A 179 47.86 31.63 -10.67
CA SER A 179 48.63 30.78 -11.61
C SER A 179 50.06 30.51 -11.16
N SER A 180 50.64 31.35 -10.33
CA SER A 180 52.03 31.24 -9.82
C SER A 180 52.08 30.72 -8.37
N ASN A 181 50.94 30.71 -7.66
CA ASN A 181 50.89 30.37 -6.24
C ASN A 181 50.69 28.87 -6.00
N THR A 182 51.75 28.16 -5.69
CA THR A 182 51.75 26.70 -5.41
C THR A 182 50.78 26.31 -4.28
N GLN A 183 50.59 27.16 -3.27
CA GLN A 183 49.66 26.89 -2.17
C GLN A 183 48.21 26.91 -2.64
N THR A 184 47.83 27.90 -3.43
CA THR A 184 46.49 28.00 -4.02
C THR A 184 46.19 26.82 -4.95
N GLN A 185 47.17 26.44 -5.80
CA GLN A 185 47.06 25.28 -6.66
C GLN A 185 46.86 23.97 -5.86
N ALA A 186 47.63 23.79 -4.77
CA ALA A 186 47.50 22.63 -3.89
C ALA A 186 46.09 22.58 -3.23
N GLY A 187 45.56 23.68 -2.75
CA GLY A 187 44.22 23.76 -2.18
C GLY A 187 43.11 23.41 -3.18
N ILE A 188 43.22 23.93 -4.41
CA ILE A 188 42.30 23.60 -5.51
C ILE A 188 42.39 22.08 -5.85
N ALA A 189 43.61 21.55 -5.92
CA ALA A 189 43.81 20.12 -6.19
C ALA A 189 43.13 19.25 -5.12
N VAL A 190 43.22 19.59 -3.83
CA VAL A 190 42.52 18.87 -2.74
C VAL A 190 41.01 18.91 -2.94
N ILE A 191 40.41 20.06 -3.27
CA ILE A 191 38.98 20.21 -3.50
C ILE A 191 38.53 19.39 -4.69
N VAL A 192 39.22 19.47 -5.82
CA VAL A 192 38.88 18.71 -7.05
C VAL A 192 39.02 17.20 -6.83
N THR A 193 40.10 16.77 -6.20
CA THR A 193 40.32 15.36 -5.89
C THR A 193 39.23 14.85 -4.95
N THR A 194 38.84 15.59 -3.94
CA THR A 194 37.74 15.25 -3.03
C THR A 194 36.43 15.08 -3.79
N PHE A 195 36.12 15.98 -4.71
CA PHE A 195 34.92 15.89 -5.55
C PHE A 195 34.94 14.67 -6.46
N ILE A 196 36.06 14.37 -7.09
CA ILE A 196 36.22 13.19 -7.96
C ILE A 196 36.06 11.90 -7.16
N ILE A 197 36.71 11.79 -6.01
CA ILE A 197 36.63 10.62 -5.14
C ILE A 197 35.18 10.43 -4.65
N ASP A 198 34.49 11.49 -4.21
CA ASP A 198 33.09 11.39 -3.77
C ASP A 198 32.16 10.92 -4.90
N LYS A 199 32.43 11.33 -6.14
CA LYS A 199 31.68 10.87 -7.33
C LYS A 199 31.97 9.43 -7.68
N ILE A 200 33.24 8.99 -7.69
CA ILE A 200 33.64 7.62 -7.99
C ILE A 200 33.07 6.68 -6.92
N TRP A 201 33.13 7.07 -5.65
CA TRP A 201 32.60 6.28 -4.53
C TRP A 201 31.08 6.07 -4.59
N LYS A 202 30.36 6.94 -5.30
CA LYS A 202 28.92 6.79 -5.55
C LYS A 202 28.61 5.85 -6.72
N ILE A 203 29.60 5.54 -7.56
CA ILE A 203 29.44 4.70 -8.75
C ILE A 203 29.86 3.24 -8.44
N LEU A 204 30.80 3.05 -7.52
CA LEU A 204 31.24 1.75 -7.00
C LEU A 204 30.32 1.25 -5.87
#